data_da85c837efd922f1e2e03016c2c075fd
#
_entry.id   da85c837efd922f1e2e03016c2c075fd
#
_cell.length_a   1.000
_cell.length_b   1.000
_cell.length_c   1.000
_cell.angle_alpha   90.00
_cell.angle_beta   90.00
_cell.angle_gamma   90.00
#
_symmetry.space_group_name_H-M   'P 1'
#
loop_
_entity.id
_entity.type
_entity.pdbx_description
1 polymer ?
#
loop_
_entity_poly.entity_id
_entity_poly.type
_entity_poly.pdbx_seq_one_letter_code
_entity_poly.pdbx_strand_id
1 'polypeptide(L)'
;MNTNAAACAIAIKNLYSHIPIQPITPFQAASTAKGSLKTPKAPMPHALFITCPRGLEPILAQEIAQQNCTQIAPTDGGVSARGSLEHVYRINLYSRTASRVLLQLAQVPYRNEDDLYRAAKNIAWENWFGVEKTFKIKAESKRARVKSLDFCALKIKDGLCDRFRSQIGSRPSVDKARPDVRIHLFLDDKTASIFIDTSGEALFKRGYRQDTGEAPLRENLAAGLLLLAGYNGTQPMQDPFCGSGTIAIEAAWIAQNRAAGLMRRFGFEQFNNFDKPLWAKLKAAARAAIRQPENPIVASDNDRRLIAAAQANAAAAEVENIIPFSVLDAQDTRPNGANGILVANPPYGVRLAEIQALHALYPQLGSWLKQHYAGWTAGLLSGDMAMPKLMRLKPKRKIP
;
A
#
# COMPACT_ATOMS: atom_id res chain seq x y z
N MET A 1 20.82 -12.79 -3.29
CA MET A 1 20.52 -13.34 -1.96
C MET A 1 19.28 -12.62 -1.44
N ASN A 2 18.14 -13.34 -1.43
CA ASN A 2 16.84 -12.77 -1.04
C ASN A 2 16.71 -12.85 0.48
N THR A 3 16.96 -11.76 1.17
CA THR A 3 16.59 -11.62 2.58
C THR A 3 15.15 -11.13 2.66
N ASN A 4 14.18 -12.05 2.67
CA ASN A 4 12.83 -11.79 3.15
C ASN A 4 12.89 -11.67 4.69
N ALA A 5 13.24 -10.49 5.19
CA ALA A 5 13.02 -10.17 6.59
C ALA A 5 11.50 -10.05 6.81
N ALA A 6 10.92 -11.00 7.50
CA ALA A 6 9.53 -10.93 7.95
C ALA A 6 9.41 -9.80 8.98
N ALA A 7 8.91 -8.64 8.56
CA ALA A 7 8.63 -7.54 9.45
C ALA A 7 7.41 -7.89 10.32
N CYS A 8 7.57 -7.88 11.64
CA CYS A 8 6.48 -8.11 12.60
C CYS A 8 6.01 -6.77 13.18
N ALA A 9 4.74 -6.43 13.00
CA ALA A 9 4.13 -5.25 13.61
C ALA A 9 3.54 -5.61 14.98
N ILE A 10 3.94 -4.89 16.04
CA ILE A 10 3.49 -5.12 17.40
C ILE A 10 2.72 -3.89 17.88
N ALA A 11 1.44 -4.02 18.16
CA ALA A 11 0.64 -2.97 18.80
C ALA A 11 0.55 -3.24 20.31
N ILE A 12 0.97 -2.27 21.13
CA ILE A 12 0.97 -2.36 22.58
C ILE A 12 -0.02 -1.33 23.12
N LYS A 13 -1.01 -1.77 23.89
CA LYS A 13 -1.94 -0.88 24.60
C LYS A 13 -1.69 -0.94 26.09
N ASN A 14 -1.55 0.21 26.74
CA ASN A 14 -1.63 0.29 28.19
C ASN A 14 -3.10 0.17 28.63
N LEU A 15 -3.28 -0.63 29.67
CA LEU A 15 -4.54 -1.02 30.30
C LEU A 15 -5.53 0.15 30.44
N TYR A 16 -6.69 0.04 29.85
CA TYR A 16 -8.06 0.30 30.25
C TYR A 16 -8.93 0.75 29.06
N SER A 17 -10.08 0.06 28.95
CA SER A 17 -11.27 0.32 28.14
C SER A 17 -11.31 -0.22 26.69
N HIS A 18 -12.41 -0.93 26.45
CA HIS A 18 -12.93 -1.30 25.14
C HIS A 18 -13.32 -0.02 24.36
N ILE A 19 -12.63 0.25 23.26
CA ILE A 19 -13.13 1.19 22.26
C ILE A 19 -13.42 0.36 21.02
N PRO A 20 -14.69 0.32 20.54
CA PRO A 20 -14.98 -0.25 19.23
C PRO A 20 -14.29 0.60 18.17
N ILE A 21 -13.69 -0.06 17.17
CA ILE A 21 -13.14 0.59 16.00
C ILE A 21 -14.31 1.29 15.30
N GLN A 22 -14.42 2.60 15.46
CA GLN A 22 -15.41 3.37 14.71
C GLN A 22 -14.97 3.43 13.24
N PRO A 23 -15.91 3.22 12.31
CA PRO A 23 -15.61 3.38 10.90
C PRO A 23 -15.27 4.85 10.64
N ILE A 24 -14.18 5.06 9.88
CA ILE A 24 -13.88 6.36 9.28
C ILE A 24 -15.13 6.75 8.49
N THR A 25 -15.72 7.90 8.82
CA THR A 25 -16.98 8.38 8.25
C THR A 25 -17.00 8.24 6.72
N PRO A 26 -17.99 7.56 6.13
CA PRO A 26 -18.12 7.49 4.69
C PRO A 26 -18.44 8.85 4.11
N PHE A 27 -17.79 9.21 3.03
CA PHE A 27 -18.10 10.37 2.23
C PHE A 27 -19.55 10.27 1.72
N GLN A 28 -20.49 10.99 2.33
CA GLN A 28 -21.82 11.17 1.80
C GLN A 28 -21.76 12.13 0.61
N ALA A 29 -21.78 11.57 -0.61
CA ALA A 29 -22.10 12.34 -1.79
C ALA A 29 -23.58 12.71 -1.73
N ALA A 30 -23.91 14.00 -1.69
CA ALA A 30 -25.27 14.50 -1.80
C ALA A 30 -25.89 14.01 -3.11
N SER A 31 -26.90 13.14 -3.00
CA SER A 31 -27.73 12.69 -4.11
C SER A 31 -28.99 13.56 -4.15
N THR A 32 -29.05 14.47 -5.11
CA THR A 32 -30.32 15.09 -5.53
C THR A 32 -30.36 15.11 -7.06
N ALA A 33 -31.13 14.20 -7.65
CA ALA A 33 -31.99 14.45 -8.81
C ALA A 33 -32.73 13.17 -9.21
N LYS A 34 -34.01 13.11 -8.99
CA LYS A 34 -34.93 12.15 -9.64
C LYS A 34 -35.13 12.59 -11.07
N GLY A 35 -34.66 11.79 -12.01
CA GLY A 35 -34.97 11.88 -13.42
C GLY A 35 -34.98 10.47 -13.97
N SER A 36 -36.19 9.97 -14.33
CA SER A 36 -36.40 8.69 -14.96
C SER A 36 -35.84 8.70 -16.41
N LEU A 37 -34.60 8.23 -16.57
CA LEU A 37 -34.02 7.89 -17.85
C LEU A 37 -33.62 6.41 -17.78
N LYS A 38 -33.95 5.63 -18.84
CA LYS A 38 -33.55 4.22 -18.99
C LYS A 38 -32.06 4.07 -18.63
N THR A 39 -31.78 3.46 -17.49
CA THR A 39 -30.42 3.20 -17.02
C THR A 39 -29.68 2.33 -18.06
N PRO A 40 -28.56 2.76 -18.62
CA PRO A 40 -27.72 1.87 -19.41
C PRO A 40 -27.33 0.69 -18.50
N LYS A 41 -27.40 -0.52 -19.02
CA LYS A 41 -27.00 -1.76 -18.33
C LYS A 41 -25.64 -1.54 -17.71
N ALA A 42 -25.56 -1.52 -16.37
CA ALA A 42 -24.31 -1.27 -15.65
C ALA A 42 -23.22 -2.22 -16.18
N PRO A 43 -22.04 -1.73 -16.54
CA PRO A 43 -20.98 -2.59 -17.06
C PRO A 43 -20.69 -3.69 -16.04
N MET A 44 -20.52 -4.92 -16.55
CA MET A 44 -20.23 -6.10 -15.71
C MET A 44 -18.99 -5.82 -14.83
N PRO A 45 -19.08 -6.05 -13.52
CA PRO A 45 -17.97 -5.77 -12.63
C PRO A 45 -16.78 -6.68 -12.94
N HIS A 46 -15.59 -6.08 -13.08
CA HIS A 46 -14.33 -6.80 -13.27
C HIS A 46 -13.92 -7.52 -11.97
N ALA A 47 -13.26 -8.66 -12.12
CA ALA A 47 -12.54 -9.28 -11.01
C ALA A 47 -11.23 -8.51 -10.79
N LEU A 48 -10.97 -8.16 -9.53
CA LEU A 48 -9.81 -7.39 -9.11
C LEU A 48 -9.02 -8.21 -8.08
N PHE A 49 -7.70 -8.08 -8.12
CA PHE A 49 -6.82 -8.55 -7.06
C PHE A 49 -5.91 -7.39 -6.62
N ILE A 50 -6.06 -6.98 -5.37
CA ILE A 50 -5.32 -5.84 -4.82
C ILE A 50 -4.28 -6.41 -3.86
N THR A 51 -2.99 -6.23 -4.19
CA THR A 51 -1.88 -6.74 -3.37
C THR A 51 -1.54 -5.79 -2.24
N CYS A 52 -1.09 -6.32 -1.09
CA CYS A 52 -0.57 -5.55 0.03
C CYS A 52 0.58 -6.29 0.75
N PRO A 53 1.32 -5.65 1.66
CA PRO A 53 2.17 -6.34 2.61
C PRO A 53 1.36 -7.33 3.45
N ARG A 54 1.96 -8.48 3.78
CA ARG A 54 1.34 -9.48 4.65
C ARG A 54 0.98 -8.88 6.00
N GLY A 55 -0.17 -9.32 6.54
CA GLY A 55 -0.74 -8.82 7.78
C GLY A 55 -1.60 -7.56 7.62
N LEU A 56 -1.60 -6.91 6.45
CA LEU A 56 -2.44 -5.76 6.15
C LEU A 56 -3.71 -6.10 5.36
N GLU A 57 -3.94 -7.36 5.03
CA GLU A 57 -5.11 -7.80 4.24
C GLU A 57 -6.45 -7.37 4.87
N PRO A 58 -6.65 -7.45 6.22
CA PRO A 58 -7.90 -6.98 6.83
C PRO A 58 -8.10 -5.46 6.72
N ILE A 59 -7.01 -4.67 6.82
CA ILE A 59 -7.07 -3.21 6.66
C ILE A 59 -7.38 -2.86 5.21
N LEU A 60 -6.69 -3.51 4.26
CA LEU A 60 -6.94 -3.31 2.84
C LEU A 60 -8.40 -3.67 2.47
N ALA A 61 -8.95 -4.75 3.02
CA ALA A 61 -10.35 -5.12 2.79
C ALA A 61 -11.33 -4.02 3.25
N GLN A 62 -11.04 -3.35 4.38
CA GLN A 62 -11.81 -2.19 4.85
C GLN A 62 -11.69 -1.00 3.89
N GLU A 63 -10.48 -0.68 3.40
CA GLU A 63 -10.27 0.38 2.41
C GLU A 63 -11.07 0.10 1.12
N ILE A 64 -11.08 -1.16 0.64
CA ILE A 64 -11.82 -1.57 -0.56
C ILE A 64 -13.33 -1.50 -0.35
N ALA A 65 -13.82 -1.88 0.84
CA ALA A 65 -15.24 -1.78 1.20
C ALA A 65 -15.73 -0.32 1.20
N GLN A 66 -14.89 0.62 1.65
CA GLN A 66 -15.18 2.06 1.59
C GLN A 66 -15.30 2.58 0.14
N GLN A 67 -14.76 1.87 -0.84
CA GLN A 67 -14.93 2.21 -2.25
C GLN A 67 -16.15 1.53 -2.89
N ASN A 68 -17.03 0.88 -2.10
CA ASN A 68 -18.24 0.20 -2.56
C ASN A 68 -18.00 -0.97 -3.53
N CYS A 69 -16.84 -1.60 -3.47
CA CYS A 69 -16.59 -2.85 -4.17
C CYS A 69 -17.42 -4.00 -3.57
N THR A 70 -17.67 -5.02 -4.38
CA THR A 70 -18.42 -6.22 -3.97
C THR A 70 -17.53 -7.46 -3.91
N GLN A 71 -18.01 -8.55 -3.30
CA GLN A 71 -17.31 -9.85 -3.20
C GLN A 71 -15.87 -9.69 -2.68
N ILE A 72 -15.71 -8.93 -1.59
CA ILE A 72 -14.42 -8.64 -0.98
C ILE A 72 -14.00 -9.85 -0.15
N ALA A 73 -12.83 -10.43 -0.50
CA ALA A 73 -12.28 -11.59 0.20
C ALA A 73 -10.77 -11.41 0.43
N PRO A 74 -10.33 -11.25 1.69
CA PRO A 74 -8.91 -11.27 2.03
C PRO A 74 -8.29 -12.64 1.73
N THR A 75 -7.10 -12.63 1.16
CA THR A 75 -6.28 -13.83 0.90
C THR A 75 -4.81 -13.51 1.20
N ASP A 76 -3.93 -14.51 1.22
CA ASP A 76 -2.50 -14.29 1.44
C ASP A 76 -1.93 -13.24 0.47
N GLY A 77 -1.43 -12.12 1.01
CA GLY A 77 -0.75 -11.07 0.28
C GLY A 77 -1.66 -10.11 -0.51
N GLY A 78 -2.99 -10.16 -0.28
CA GLY A 78 -3.92 -9.24 -0.93
C GLY A 78 -5.39 -9.49 -0.66
N VAL A 79 -6.22 -8.83 -1.45
CA VAL A 79 -7.67 -8.90 -1.36
C VAL A 79 -8.26 -9.07 -2.76
N SER A 80 -9.11 -10.07 -2.93
CA SER A 80 -9.95 -10.20 -4.12
C SER A 80 -11.21 -9.36 -3.97
N ALA A 81 -11.67 -8.75 -5.05
CA ALA A 81 -12.92 -7.96 -5.07
C ALA A 81 -13.52 -7.91 -6.48
N ARG A 82 -14.75 -7.39 -6.58
CA ARG A 82 -15.34 -7.03 -7.87
C ARG A 82 -15.68 -5.55 -7.91
N GLY A 83 -15.40 -4.90 -9.03
CA GLY A 83 -15.66 -3.49 -9.23
C GLY A 83 -15.60 -3.03 -10.68
N SER A 84 -16.11 -1.83 -10.97
CA SER A 84 -16.00 -1.15 -12.26
C SER A 84 -14.62 -0.49 -12.44
N LEU A 85 -14.36 0.12 -13.59
CA LEU A 85 -13.15 0.94 -13.80
C LEU A 85 -13.12 2.15 -12.86
N GLU A 86 -14.26 2.73 -12.48
CA GLU A 86 -14.30 3.77 -11.47
C GLU A 86 -13.76 3.27 -10.13
N HIS A 87 -14.13 2.05 -9.70
CA HIS A 87 -13.57 1.45 -8.48
C HIS A 87 -12.05 1.23 -8.59
N VAL A 88 -11.55 0.83 -9.76
CA VAL A 88 -10.10 0.74 -10.02
C VAL A 88 -9.43 2.10 -9.81
N TYR A 89 -10.00 3.19 -10.35
CA TYR A 89 -9.47 4.54 -10.17
C TYR A 89 -9.48 4.97 -8.70
N ARG A 90 -10.59 4.72 -8.00
CA ARG A 90 -10.75 5.04 -6.58
C ARG A 90 -9.77 4.27 -5.70
N ILE A 91 -9.61 2.96 -5.89
CA ILE A 91 -8.68 2.16 -5.09
C ILE A 91 -7.25 2.66 -5.30
N ASN A 92 -6.83 2.90 -6.55
CA ASN A 92 -5.51 3.45 -6.86
C ASN A 92 -5.28 4.83 -6.22
N LEU A 93 -6.32 5.68 -6.17
CA LEU A 93 -6.24 7.03 -5.61
C LEU A 93 -6.20 7.04 -4.08
N TYR A 94 -7.08 6.27 -3.44
CA TYR A 94 -7.36 6.40 -2.02
C TYR A 94 -6.68 5.35 -1.14
N SER A 95 -6.38 4.14 -1.66
CA SER A 95 -5.80 3.10 -0.81
C SER A 95 -4.40 3.49 -0.32
N ARG A 96 -4.21 3.38 0.99
CA ARG A 96 -2.95 3.65 1.67
C ARG A 96 -2.10 2.39 1.78
N THR A 97 -2.75 1.23 1.89
CA THR A 97 -2.08 -0.05 2.18
C THR A 97 -1.83 -0.92 0.96
N ALA A 98 -2.53 -0.68 -0.16
CA ALA A 98 -2.32 -1.40 -1.40
C ALA A 98 -0.88 -1.22 -1.94
N SER A 99 -0.35 -2.29 -2.54
CA SER A 99 0.88 -2.26 -3.33
C SER A 99 0.62 -2.13 -4.82
N ARG A 100 -0.41 -2.83 -5.32
CA ARG A 100 -0.88 -2.80 -6.72
C ARG A 100 -2.36 -3.14 -6.79
N VAL A 101 -3.03 -2.60 -7.82
CA VAL A 101 -4.40 -2.97 -8.20
C VAL A 101 -4.32 -3.69 -9.55
N LEU A 102 -4.60 -4.98 -9.53
CA LEU A 102 -4.54 -5.87 -10.69
C LEU A 102 -5.96 -6.16 -11.16
N LEU A 103 -6.23 -5.92 -12.45
CA LEU A 103 -7.51 -6.23 -13.09
C LEU A 103 -7.36 -7.55 -13.85
N GLN A 104 -8.19 -8.53 -13.54
CA GLN A 104 -8.14 -9.85 -14.14
C GLN A 104 -8.74 -9.82 -15.55
N LEU A 105 -7.95 -10.22 -16.53
CA LEU A 105 -8.37 -10.33 -17.94
C LEU A 105 -8.82 -11.74 -18.29
N ALA A 106 -8.17 -12.76 -17.69
CA ALA A 106 -8.54 -14.15 -17.88
C ALA A 106 -8.16 -14.99 -16.63
N GLN A 107 -8.92 -16.04 -16.41
CA GLN A 107 -8.58 -17.14 -15.54
C GLN A 107 -8.96 -18.44 -16.23
N VAL A 108 -7.98 -19.31 -16.43
CA VAL A 108 -8.16 -20.54 -17.21
C VAL A 108 -7.48 -21.72 -16.50
N PRO A 109 -8.01 -22.93 -16.60
CA PRO A 109 -7.26 -24.12 -16.26
C PRO A 109 -6.09 -24.28 -17.23
N TYR A 110 -4.94 -24.79 -16.73
CA TYR A 110 -3.79 -25.09 -17.56
C TYR A 110 -3.18 -26.44 -17.18
N ARG A 111 -2.59 -27.10 -18.18
CA ARG A 111 -1.85 -28.38 -18.03
C ARG A 111 -0.39 -28.22 -18.46
N ASN A 112 -0.14 -27.32 -19.40
CA ASN A 112 1.17 -27.03 -19.97
C ASN A 112 1.25 -25.57 -20.41
N GLU A 113 2.42 -25.15 -20.89
CA GLU A 113 2.71 -23.78 -21.28
C GLU A 113 1.97 -23.34 -22.55
N ASP A 114 1.52 -24.28 -23.41
CA ASP A 114 0.75 -23.95 -24.61
C ASP A 114 -0.69 -23.53 -24.26
N ASP A 115 -1.24 -23.99 -23.14
CA ASP A 115 -2.50 -23.47 -22.62
C ASP A 115 -2.37 -21.99 -22.25
N LEU A 116 -1.22 -21.56 -21.72
CA LEU A 116 -0.92 -20.17 -21.40
C LEU A 116 -0.85 -19.31 -22.65
N TYR A 117 -0.19 -19.80 -23.71
CA TYR A 117 -0.17 -19.13 -25.01
C TYR A 117 -1.59 -18.93 -25.56
N ARG A 118 -2.42 -20.00 -25.58
CA ARG A 118 -3.79 -19.93 -26.06
C ARG A 118 -4.63 -18.95 -25.23
N ALA A 119 -4.50 -18.96 -23.92
CA ALA A 119 -5.19 -18.03 -23.03
C ALA A 119 -4.82 -16.57 -23.36
N ALA A 120 -3.54 -16.28 -23.54
CA ALA A 120 -3.07 -14.94 -23.90
C ALA A 120 -3.55 -14.51 -25.28
N LYS A 121 -3.54 -15.40 -26.28
CA LYS A 121 -4.00 -15.12 -27.64
C LYS A 121 -5.50 -14.82 -27.70
N ASN A 122 -6.30 -15.38 -26.79
CA ASN A 122 -7.75 -15.17 -26.74
C ASN A 122 -8.15 -13.87 -26.02
N ILE A 123 -7.24 -13.18 -25.31
CA ILE A 123 -7.52 -11.88 -24.70
C ILE A 123 -7.52 -10.80 -25.79
N ALA A 124 -8.54 -9.94 -25.79
CA ALA A 124 -8.63 -8.77 -26.68
C ALA A 124 -7.77 -7.62 -26.12
N TRP A 125 -6.44 -7.76 -26.24
CA TRP A 125 -5.46 -6.79 -25.71
C TRP A 125 -5.62 -5.41 -26.34
N GLU A 126 -6.01 -5.36 -27.60
CA GLU A 126 -6.26 -4.14 -28.38
C GLU A 126 -7.34 -3.24 -27.77
N ASN A 127 -8.20 -3.77 -26.92
CA ASN A 127 -9.17 -2.98 -26.15
C ASN A 127 -8.51 -2.25 -24.94
N TRP A 128 -7.31 -2.67 -24.55
CA TRP A 128 -6.62 -2.14 -23.38
C TRP A 128 -5.50 -1.18 -23.72
N PHE A 129 -4.70 -1.47 -24.75
CA PHE A 129 -3.61 -0.60 -25.17
C PHE A 129 -3.25 -0.80 -26.66
N GLY A 130 -2.63 0.20 -27.26
CA GLY A 130 -2.21 0.18 -28.65
C GLY A 130 -0.81 -0.41 -28.86
N VAL A 131 -0.45 -0.62 -30.13
CA VAL A 131 0.85 -1.17 -30.55
C VAL A 131 2.02 -0.23 -30.28
N GLU A 132 1.76 1.04 -30.10
CA GLU A 132 2.75 2.08 -29.74
C GLU A 132 3.22 1.98 -28.29
N LYS A 133 2.48 1.26 -27.45
CA LYS A 133 2.84 1.05 -26.03
C LYS A 133 3.83 -0.08 -25.88
N THR A 134 4.75 0.10 -24.92
CA THR A 134 5.65 -0.95 -24.49
C THR A 134 5.03 -1.76 -23.34
N PHE A 135 5.42 -3.03 -23.23
CA PHE A 135 4.89 -3.88 -22.16
C PHE A 135 5.94 -4.78 -21.53
N LYS A 136 5.62 -5.26 -20.32
CA LYS A 136 6.39 -6.27 -19.58
C LYS A 136 5.45 -7.29 -18.97
N ILE A 137 5.88 -8.55 -18.94
CA ILE A 137 5.17 -9.63 -18.24
C ILE A 137 6.00 -10.05 -17.03
N LYS A 138 5.34 -10.18 -15.88
CA LYS A 138 5.88 -10.78 -14.67
C LYS A 138 5.09 -12.04 -14.36
N ALA A 139 5.76 -13.18 -14.23
CA ALA A 139 5.15 -14.42 -13.80
C ALA A 139 5.50 -14.70 -12.33
N GLU A 140 4.51 -15.11 -11.57
CA GLU A 140 4.63 -15.53 -10.18
C GLU A 140 3.82 -16.82 -9.98
N SER A 141 4.19 -17.62 -8.99
CA SER A 141 3.48 -18.87 -8.72
C SER A 141 3.39 -19.21 -7.25
N LYS A 142 2.32 -19.97 -6.92
CA LYS A 142 2.17 -20.66 -5.66
C LYS A 142 1.80 -22.12 -5.96
N ARG A 143 2.75 -23.05 -5.77
CA ARG A 143 2.59 -24.49 -6.04
C ARG A 143 2.37 -24.87 -7.51
N ALA A 144 2.76 -24.04 -8.46
CA ALA A 144 2.65 -24.37 -9.88
C ALA A 144 3.60 -25.50 -10.29
N ARG A 145 3.13 -26.35 -11.21
CA ARG A 145 3.87 -27.51 -11.73
C ARG A 145 4.59 -27.17 -13.04
N VAL A 146 5.20 -25.98 -13.11
CA VAL A 146 5.96 -25.52 -14.29
C VAL A 146 7.45 -25.54 -14.03
N LYS A 147 8.24 -25.81 -15.08
CA LYS A 147 9.71 -25.87 -14.98
C LYS A 147 10.35 -24.49 -14.90
N SER A 148 9.77 -23.50 -15.56
CA SER A 148 10.32 -22.14 -15.66
C SER A 148 9.21 -21.10 -15.75
N LEU A 149 9.18 -20.17 -14.80
CA LEU A 149 8.28 -19.01 -14.83
C LEU A 149 8.62 -18.04 -15.95
N ASP A 150 9.91 -17.89 -16.27
CA ASP A 150 10.35 -17.05 -17.39
C ASP A 150 9.85 -17.60 -18.73
N PHE A 151 9.85 -18.93 -18.89
CA PHE A 151 9.29 -19.56 -20.09
C PHE A 151 7.76 -19.38 -20.16
N CYS A 152 7.04 -19.48 -19.04
CA CYS A 152 5.63 -19.16 -18.98
C CYS A 152 5.34 -17.70 -19.38
N ALA A 153 6.16 -16.75 -18.91
CA ALA A 153 6.06 -15.35 -19.30
C ALA A 153 6.30 -15.15 -20.80
N LEU A 154 7.25 -15.89 -21.42
CA LEU A 154 7.49 -15.88 -22.86
C LEU A 154 6.27 -16.40 -23.65
N LYS A 155 5.60 -17.47 -23.19
CA LYS A 155 4.40 -17.99 -23.81
C LYS A 155 3.24 -16.99 -23.78
N ILE A 156 3.04 -16.28 -22.67
CA ILE A 156 2.07 -15.17 -22.58
C ILE A 156 2.45 -14.04 -23.56
N LYS A 157 3.73 -13.65 -23.62
CA LYS A 157 4.23 -12.64 -24.57
C LYS A 157 3.94 -13.06 -26.02
N ASP A 158 4.23 -14.30 -26.38
CA ASP A 158 4.02 -14.80 -27.74
C ASP A 158 2.53 -14.77 -28.12
N GLY A 159 1.64 -15.27 -27.24
CA GLY A 159 0.20 -15.22 -27.45
C GLY A 159 -0.33 -13.79 -27.60
N LEU A 160 0.14 -12.86 -26.78
CA LEU A 160 -0.20 -11.42 -26.87
C LEU A 160 0.28 -10.83 -28.21
N CYS A 161 1.53 -11.05 -28.59
CA CYS A 161 2.09 -10.53 -29.84
C CYS A 161 1.35 -11.08 -31.06
N ASP A 162 1.00 -12.37 -31.06
CA ASP A 162 0.28 -13.00 -32.16
C ASP A 162 -1.17 -12.54 -32.25
N ARG A 163 -1.81 -12.25 -31.11
CA ARG A 163 -3.12 -11.58 -31.10
C ARG A 163 -3.04 -10.23 -31.81
N PHE A 164 -2.11 -9.38 -31.42
CA PHE A 164 -1.94 -8.07 -32.06
C PHE A 164 -1.62 -8.18 -33.56
N ARG A 165 -0.74 -9.10 -33.95
CA ARG A 165 -0.46 -9.33 -35.40
C ARG A 165 -1.70 -9.75 -36.15
N SER A 166 -2.53 -10.63 -35.60
CA SER A 166 -3.74 -11.13 -36.26
C SER A 166 -4.84 -10.09 -36.33
N GLN A 167 -4.94 -9.14 -35.41
CA GLN A 167 -6.00 -8.14 -35.35
C GLN A 167 -5.61 -6.80 -35.99
N ILE A 168 -4.33 -6.40 -35.89
CA ILE A 168 -3.84 -5.06 -36.23
C ILE A 168 -2.70 -5.11 -37.26
N GLY A 169 -2.12 -6.28 -37.53
CA GLY A 169 -1.02 -6.46 -38.48
C GLY A 169 0.37 -6.13 -37.89
N SER A 170 0.44 -5.60 -36.70
CA SER A 170 1.70 -5.24 -36.00
C SER A 170 1.66 -5.70 -34.53
N ARG A 171 2.75 -5.55 -33.80
CA ARG A 171 2.83 -5.95 -32.39
C ARG A 171 3.49 -4.88 -31.52
N PRO A 172 3.13 -4.74 -30.24
CA PRO A 172 3.81 -3.88 -29.29
C PRO A 172 5.22 -4.41 -28.96
N SER A 173 6.08 -3.51 -28.51
CA SER A 173 7.46 -3.82 -28.09
C SER A 173 7.54 -4.14 -26.61
N VAL A 174 8.55 -4.96 -26.24
CA VAL A 174 8.85 -5.26 -24.83
C VAL A 174 9.85 -4.25 -24.29
N ASP A 175 9.53 -3.63 -23.16
CA ASP A 175 10.48 -2.86 -22.36
C ASP A 175 10.53 -3.42 -20.93
N LYS A 176 11.70 -3.97 -20.53
CA LYS A 176 11.89 -4.55 -19.20
C LYS A 176 12.13 -3.50 -18.12
N ALA A 177 12.63 -2.33 -18.49
CA ALA A 177 13.02 -1.27 -17.56
C ALA A 177 11.87 -0.31 -17.25
N ARG A 178 11.24 0.27 -18.27
CA ARG A 178 10.21 1.31 -18.14
C ARG A 178 8.99 1.03 -19.02
N PRO A 179 8.31 -0.11 -18.83
CA PRO A 179 7.15 -0.46 -19.63
C PRO A 179 5.97 0.48 -19.35
N ASP A 180 5.21 0.81 -20.41
CA ASP A 180 3.94 1.53 -20.29
C ASP A 180 2.88 0.64 -19.62
N VAL A 181 2.83 -0.63 -20.02
CA VAL A 181 1.85 -1.61 -19.55
C VAL A 181 2.56 -2.78 -18.85
N ARG A 182 2.06 -3.13 -17.67
CA ARG A 182 2.54 -4.30 -16.92
C ARG A 182 1.46 -5.37 -16.88
N ILE A 183 1.85 -6.59 -17.18
CA ILE A 183 0.98 -7.78 -17.19
C ILE A 183 1.52 -8.73 -16.13
N HIS A 184 0.64 -9.27 -15.30
CA HIS A 184 0.98 -10.26 -14.30
C HIS A 184 0.32 -11.60 -14.66
N LEU A 185 1.14 -12.65 -14.67
CA LEU A 185 0.71 -14.03 -14.72
C LEU A 185 0.86 -14.63 -13.32
N PHE A 186 -0.22 -15.12 -12.75
CA PHE A 186 -0.17 -15.89 -11.52
C PHE A 186 -0.61 -17.32 -11.78
N LEU A 187 0.23 -18.28 -11.38
CA LEU A 187 -0.01 -19.71 -11.54
C LEU A 187 -0.19 -20.37 -10.18
N ASP A 188 -1.30 -21.06 -9.98
CA ASP A 188 -1.42 -22.05 -8.91
C ASP A 188 -1.21 -23.47 -9.47
N ASP A 189 -1.61 -24.51 -8.74
CA ASP A 189 -1.47 -25.91 -9.15
C ASP A 189 -2.40 -26.31 -10.32
N LYS A 190 -3.46 -25.54 -10.59
CA LYS A 190 -4.52 -25.86 -11.55
C LYS A 190 -4.90 -24.74 -12.50
N THR A 191 -4.76 -23.50 -12.07
CA THR A 191 -5.25 -22.32 -12.81
C THR A 191 -4.17 -21.32 -13.11
N ALA A 192 -4.32 -20.66 -14.25
CA ALA A 192 -3.54 -19.51 -14.68
C ALA A 192 -4.43 -18.27 -14.68
N SER A 193 -4.05 -17.27 -13.93
CA SER A 193 -4.72 -15.98 -13.88
C SER A 193 -3.85 -14.91 -14.55
N ILE A 194 -4.41 -14.21 -15.53
CA ILE A 194 -3.73 -13.16 -16.29
C ILE A 194 -4.35 -11.82 -15.91
N PHE A 195 -3.53 -10.90 -15.43
CA PHE A 195 -3.94 -9.58 -14.97
C PHE A 195 -3.24 -8.48 -15.76
N ILE A 196 -3.92 -7.35 -15.94
CA ILE A 196 -3.31 -6.09 -16.30
C ILE A 196 -3.13 -5.23 -15.04
N ASP A 197 -1.92 -4.67 -14.85
CA ASP A 197 -1.59 -3.81 -13.71
C ASP A 197 -2.10 -2.39 -13.99
N THR A 198 -3.04 -1.95 -13.18
CA THR A 198 -3.64 -0.62 -13.31
C THR A 198 -2.86 0.47 -12.55
N SER A 199 -1.95 0.08 -11.68
CA SER A 199 -1.19 1.00 -10.83
C SER A 199 0.05 1.58 -11.51
N GLY A 200 0.68 0.81 -12.40
CA GLY A 200 1.96 1.17 -13.03
C GLY A 200 3.13 0.98 -12.06
N GLU A 201 3.76 2.04 -11.55
CA GLU A 201 4.69 1.93 -10.44
C GLU A 201 3.96 1.46 -9.16
N ALA A 202 4.68 0.82 -8.24
CA ALA A 202 4.07 0.36 -6.99
C ALA A 202 3.46 1.52 -6.20
N LEU A 203 2.28 1.29 -5.59
CA LEU A 203 1.51 2.35 -4.93
C LEU A 203 2.21 2.97 -3.73
N PHE A 204 3.11 2.25 -3.07
CA PHE A 204 3.92 2.81 -2.00
C PHE A 204 4.87 3.91 -2.47
N LYS A 205 5.26 3.95 -3.75
CA LYS A 205 5.99 5.09 -4.32
C LYS A 205 5.04 6.28 -4.48
N ARG A 206 4.83 7.04 -3.39
CA ARG A 206 3.87 8.16 -3.34
C ARG A 206 4.27 9.36 -4.20
N GLY A 207 5.58 9.54 -4.42
CA GLY A 207 6.15 10.64 -5.20
C GLY A 207 6.85 11.72 -4.37
N TYR A 208 6.71 11.71 -3.05
CA TYR A 208 7.34 12.73 -2.19
C TYR A 208 8.77 12.41 -1.77
N ARG A 209 9.21 11.16 -1.85
CA ARG A 209 10.54 10.77 -1.36
C ARG A 209 11.65 11.37 -2.22
N GLN A 210 12.45 12.23 -1.62
CA GLN A 210 13.61 12.88 -2.24
C GLN A 210 14.91 12.15 -1.87
N ASP A 211 15.05 11.78 -0.60
CA ASP A 211 16.18 11.01 -0.07
C ASP A 211 15.73 9.67 0.49
N THR A 212 16.48 8.63 0.20
CA THR A 212 16.08 7.27 0.52
C THR A 212 16.78 6.70 1.76
N GLY A 213 17.87 7.28 2.23
CA GLY A 213 18.64 6.66 3.31
C GLY A 213 18.97 5.18 3.04
N GLU A 214 19.53 4.47 4.00
CA GLU A 214 19.69 3.02 3.92
C GLU A 214 18.35 2.33 4.26
N ALA A 215 17.77 1.58 3.30
CA ALA A 215 16.58 0.72 3.44
C ALA A 215 15.35 1.40 4.10
N PRO A 216 14.76 2.43 3.50
CA PRO A 216 13.64 3.16 4.09
C PRO A 216 12.38 2.30 4.20
N LEU A 217 11.58 2.54 5.25
CA LEU A 217 10.26 1.95 5.41
C LEU A 217 9.38 2.30 4.21
N ARG A 218 8.68 1.30 3.64
CA ARG A 218 7.73 1.55 2.55
C ARG A 218 6.52 2.30 3.08
N GLU A 219 6.04 3.27 2.32
CA GLU A 219 4.95 4.17 2.69
C GLU A 219 3.64 3.43 2.99
N ASN A 220 3.31 2.39 2.23
CA ASN A 220 2.11 1.59 2.49
C ASN A 220 2.23 0.73 3.76
N LEU A 221 3.43 0.34 4.16
CA LEU A 221 3.66 -0.34 5.43
C LEU A 221 3.56 0.66 6.59
N ALA A 222 4.13 1.86 6.46
CA ALA A 222 3.99 2.94 7.44
C ALA A 222 2.53 3.32 7.68
N ALA A 223 1.76 3.53 6.61
CA ALA A 223 0.32 3.77 6.71
C ALA A 223 -0.42 2.60 7.36
N GLY A 224 -0.05 1.35 7.00
CA GLY A 224 -0.60 0.14 7.61
C GLY A 224 -0.36 0.07 9.11
N LEU A 225 0.85 0.41 9.57
CA LEU A 225 1.19 0.46 11.01
C LEU A 225 0.33 1.48 11.77
N LEU A 226 0.15 2.68 11.21
CA LEU A 226 -0.72 3.72 11.78
C LEU A 226 -2.16 3.23 11.92
N LEU A 227 -2.73 2.66 10.86
CA LEU A 227 -4.10 2.13 10.85
C LEU A 227 -4.26 0.94 11.80
N LEU A 228 -3.27 0.04 11.89
CA LEU A 228 -3.25 -1.08 12.84
C LEU A 228 -3.17 -0.62 14.30
N ALA A 229 -2.48 0.49 14.57
CA ALA A 229 -2.43 1.13 15.88
C ALA A 229 -3.73 1.87 16.22
N GLY A 230 -4.66 1.99 15.28
CA GLY A 230 -5.94 2.68 15.45
C GLY A 230 -5.90 4.18 15.17
N TYR A 231 -4.82 4.66 14.51
CA TYR A 231 -4.73 6.06 14.11
C TYR A 231 -5.69 6.37 12.97
N ASN A 232 -6.54 7.37 13.17
CA ASN A 232 -7.52 7.82 12.17
C ASN A 232 -7.41 9.33 11.86
N GLY A 233 -6.37 9.99 12.39
CA GLY A 233 -6.14 11.42 12.20
C GLY A 233 -6.81 12.34 13.22
N THR A 234 -7.53 11.79 14.20
CA THR A 234 -8.22 12.56 15.26
C THR A 234 -7.51 12.51 16.62
N GLN A 235 -6.39 11.80 16.71
CA GLN A 235 -5.59 11.71 17.93
C GLN A 235 -4.24 12.40 17.74
N PRO A 236 -3.60 12.89 18.81
CA PRO A 236 -2.18 13.22 18.77
C PRO A 236 -1.34 12.00 18.31
N MET A 237 -0.32 12.23 17.50
CA MET A 237 0.58 11.17 17.03
C MET A 237 2.04 11.54 17.27
N GLN A 238 2.83 10.54 17.65
CA GLN A 238 4.26 10.69 17.86
C GLN A 238 5.06 9.55 17.24
N ASP A 239 6.17 9.92 16.55
CA ASP A 239 7.17 9.01 16.01
C ASP A 239 8.56 9.37 16.55
N PRO A 240 9.05 8.70 17.61
CA PRO A 240 10.34 9.00 18.24
C PRO A 240 11.55 8.33 17.57
N PHE A 241 11.35 7.63 16.44
CA PHE A 241 12.37 7.00 15.61
C PHE A 241 12.05 7.27 14.13
N CYS A 242 11.87 8.54 13.78
CA CYS A 242 11.23 8.90 12.52
C CYS A 242 12.08 8.63 11.27
N GLY A 243 13.40 8.49 11.43
CA GLY A 243 14.28 8.31 10.29
C GLY A 243 14.08 9.42 9.25
N SER A 244 13.80 9.04 8.01
CA SER A 244 13.48 9.99 6.93
C SER A 244 12.01 10.48 6.93
N GLY A 245 11.27 10.32 8.02
CA GLY A 245 9.94 10.89 8.26
C GLY A 245 8.75 10.12 7.69
N THR A 246 8.93 8.89 7.19
CA THR A 246 7.87 8.18 6.45
C THR A 246 6.58 7.99 7.27
N ILE A 247 6.66 7.56 8.53
CA ILE A 247 5.49 7.34 9.39
C ILE A 247 4.78 8.66 9.68
N ALA A 248 5.55 9.71 10.03
CA ALA A 248 5.00 11.03 10.34
C ALA A 248 4.30 11.67 9.12
N ILE A 249 4.88 11.55 7.92
CA ILE A 249 4.29 12.05 6.67
C ILE A 249 2.98 11.30 6.35
N GLU A 250 2.95 9.95 6.42
CA GLU A 250 1.73 9.18 6.20
C GLU A 250 0.66 9.51 7.27
N ALA A 251 1.05 9.77 8.53
CA ALA A 251 0.14 10.23 9.57
C ALA A 251 -0.46 11.60 9.25
N ALA A 252 0.35 12.56 8.79
CA ALA A 252 -0.13 13.87 8.36
C ALA A 252 -1.12 13.75 7.19
N TRP A 253 -0.86 12.90 6.21
CA TRP A 253 -1.80 12.66 5.10
C TRP A 253 -3.10 11.97 5.54
N ILE A 254 -3.05 11.09 6.57
CA ILE A 254 -4.27 10.52 7.18
C ILE A 254 -5.07 11.63 7.86
N ALA A 255 -4.44 12.45 8.69
CA ALA A 255 -5.09 13.54 9.43
C ALA A 255 -5.69 14.60 8.50
N GLN A 256 -4.98 14.94 7.42
CA GLN A 256 -5.48 15.82 6.37
C GLN A 256 -6.59 15.21 5.51
N ASN A 257 -6.91 13.94 5.63
CA ASN A 257 -7.75 13.20 4.67
C ASN A 257 -7.22 13.29 3.22
N ARG A 258 -5.92 13.46 3.04
CA ARG A 258 -5.28 13.55 1.72
C ARG A 258 -5.19 12.18 1.09
N ALA A 259 -5.70 12.01 -0.12
CA ALA A 259 -5.62 10.74 -0.84
C ALA A 259 -4.17 10.38 -1.20
N ALA A 260 -3.76 9.15 -0.92
CA ALA A 260 -2.38 8.68 -1.06
C ALA A 260 -1.84 8.72 -2.50
N GLY A 261 -2.72 8.68 -3.50
CA GLY A 261 -2.37 8.66 -4.91
C GLY A 261 -2.35 10.03 -5.62
N LEU A 262 -2.59 11.15 -4.92
CA LEU A 262 -2.76 12.47 -5.57
C LEU A 262 -1.52 12.98 -6.31
N MET A 263 -0.32 12.61 -5.87
CA MET A 263 0.95 13.14 -6.41
C MET A 263 1.55 12.27 -7.53
N ARG A 264 0.88 11.21 -7.96
CA ARG A 264 1.46 10.23 -8.89
C ARG A 264 0.59 10.01 -10.13
N ARG A 265 1.20 9.37 -11.14
CA ARG A 265 0.50 8.82 -12.31
C ARG A 265 0.28 7.32 -12.13
N PHE A 266 -0.66 6.77 -12.89
CA PHE A 266 -1.07 5.37 -12.82
C PHE A 266 -1.01 4.67 -14.17
N GLY A 267 -0.86 3.34 -14.15
CA GLY A 267 -0.83 2.53 -15.36
C GLY A 267 -2.12 2.61 -16.17
N PHE A 268 -3.28 2.70 -15.52
CA PHE A 268 -4.57 2.82 -16.21
C PHE A 268 -4.70 4.09 -17.06
N GLU A 269 -3.92 5.13 -16.82
CA GLU A 269 -3.91 6.35 -17.65
C GLU A 269 -3.32 6.10 -19.06
N GLN A 270 -2.69 4.93 -19.27
CA GLN A 270 -2.17 4.47 -20.57
C GLN A 270 -3.16 3.60 -21.35
N PHE A 271 -4.32 3.29 -20.77
CA PHE A 271 -5.28 2.38 -21.40
C PHE A 271 -6.18 3.09 -22.38
N ASN A 272 -6.58 2.38 -23.46
CA ASN A 272 -7.49 2.90 -24.48
C ASN A 272 -8.88 3.27 -23.94
N ASN A 273 -9.31 2.58 -22.87
CA ASN A 273 -10.60 2.81 -22.21
C ASN A 273 -10.49 3.75 -20.99
N PHE A 274 -9.43 4.56 -20.91
CA PHE A 274 -9.24 5.53 -19.85
C PHE A 274 -10.25 6.67 -19.91
N ASP A 275 -11.08 6.81 -18.85
CA ASP A 275 -12.05 7.90 -18.70
C ASP A 275 -11.38 9.11 -18.06
N LYS A 276 -10.79 9.99 -18.88
CA LYS A 276 -10.10 11.20 -18.44
C LYS A 276 -11.03 12.19 -17.70
N PRO A 277 -12.27 12.48 -18.14
CA PRO A 277 -13.22 13.31 -17.40
C PRO A 277 -13.54 12.78 -16.01
N LEU A 278 -13.89 11.50 -15.89
CA LEU A 278 -14.13 10.86 -14.60
C LEU A 278 -12.92 10.95 -13.67
N TRP A 279 -11.73 10.66 -14.20
CA TRP A 279 -10.49 10.76 -13.43
C TRP A 279 -10.22 12.17 -12.93
N ALA A 280 -10.43 13.19 -13.76
CA ALA A 280 -10.28 14.60 -13.37
C ALA A 280 -11.25 14.95 -12.23
N LYS A 281 -12.52 14.50 -12.31
CA LYS A 281 -13.54 14.69 -11.27
C LYS A 281 -13.11 14.04 -9.94
N LEU A 282 -12.62 12.80 -9.98
CA LEU A 282 -12.18 12.09 -8.79
C LEU A 282 -11.00 12.80 -8.11
N LYS A 283 -10.01 13.25 -8.89
CA LYS A 283 -8.87 14.03 -8.36
C LYS A 283 -9.29 15.36 -7.77
N ALA A 284 -10.21 16.08 -8.41
CA ALA A 284 -10.72 17.35 -7.90
C ALA A 284 -11.45 17.15 -6.57
N ALA A 285 -12.32 16.14 -6.47
CA ALA A 285 -13.00 15.78 -5.23
C ALA A 285 -12.01 15.39 -4.11
N ALA A 286 -10.96 14.62 -4.43
CA ALA A 286 -9.94 14.24 -3.47
C ALA A 286 -9.12 15.45 -2.95
N ARG A 287 -8.83 16.44 -3.81
CA ARG A 287 -8.17 17.69 -3.39
C ARG A 287 -9.08 18.54 -2.51
N ALA A 288 -10.36 18.68 -2.87
CA ALA A 288 -11.33 19.44 -2.09
C ALA A 288 -11.61 18.84 -0.71
N ALA A 289 -11.34 17.55 -0.52
CA ALA A 289 -11.53 16.86 0.76
C ALA A 289 -10.34 17.01 1.73
N ILE A 290 -9.25 17.67 1.33
CA ILE A 290 -8.09 17.92 2.19
C ILE A 290 -8.47 18.94 3.25
N ARG A 291 -8.12 18.64 4.51
CA ARG A 291 -8.38 19.50 5.68
C ARG A 291 -7.11 19.72 6.50
N GLN A 292 -7.13 20.67 7.40
CA GLN A 292 -6.06 20.86 8.38
C GLN A 292 -6.20 19.81 9.50
N PRO A 293 -5.09 19.24 9.99
CA PRO A 293 -5.09 18.38 11.18
C PRO A 293 -5.50 19.17 12.43
N GLU A 294 -6.31 18.55 13.28
CA GLU A 294 -6.77 19.15 14.54
C GLU A 294 -5.80 18.88 15.70
N ASN A 295 -5.01 17.84 15.59
CA ASN A 295 -4.14 17.37 16.65
C ASN A 295 -2.66 17.31 16.19
N PRO A 296 -1.71 17.49 17.12
CA PRO A 296 -0.31 17.53 16.79
C PRO A 296 0.22 16.18 16.31
N ILE A 297 1.11 16.25 15.32
CA ILE A 297 1.90 15.13 14.80
C ILE A 297 3.35 15.52 14.99
N VAL A 298 4.06 14.84 15.88
CA VAL A 298 5.44 15.18 16.27
C VAL A 298 6.38 14.03 15.91
N ALA A 299 7.55 14.36 15.38
CA ALA A 299 8.54 13.38 14.97
C ALA A 299 9.94 13.77 15.44
N SER A 300 10.72 12.78 15.86
CA SER A 300 12.11 12.99 16.25
C SER A 300 12.99 11.81 15.88
N ASP A 301 14.28 12.08 15.77
CA ASP A 301 15.33 11.11 15.59
C ASP A 301 16.62 11.68 16.21
N ASN A 302 17.52 10.84 16.69
CA ASN A 302 18.78 11.32 17.25
C ASN A 302 19.83 11.65 16.15
N ASP A 303 19.63 11.22 14.92
CA ASP A 303 20.51 11.58 13.80
C ASP A 303 20.03 12.84 13.08
N ARG A 304 20.81 13.91 13.19
CA ARG A 304 20.55 15.21 12.49
C ARG A 304 20.41 15.07 10.99
N ARG A 305 21.12 14.13 10.36
CA ARG A 305 21.06 13.91 8.89
C ARG A 305 19.70 13.31 8.50
N LEU A 306 19.18 12.39 9.31
CA LEU A 306 17.85 11.81 9.09
C LEU A 306 16.75 12.84 9.29
N ILE A 307 16.88 13.75 10.26
CA ILE A 307 15.94 14.87 10.44
C ILE A 307 15.96 15.81 9.23
N ALA A 308 17.13 16.14 8.67
CA ALA A 308 17.21 16.94 7.44
C ALA A 308 16.53 16.25 6.24
N ALA A 309 16.71 14.93 6.09
CA ALA A 309 16.02 14.13 5.08
C ALA A 309 14.50 14.10 5.32
N ALA A 310 14.06 13.96 6.58
CA ALA A 310 12.64 13.98 6.94
C ALA A 310 11.98 15.31 6.61
N GLN A 311 12.65 16.43 6.88
CA GLN A 311 12.18 17.77 6.53
C GLN A 311 12.07 17.97 5.01
N ALA A 312 13.06 17.50 4.23
CA ALA A 312 13.03 17.57 2.78
C ALA A 312 11.88 16.71 2.19
N ASN A 313 11.67 15.51 2.72
CA ASN A 313 10.55 14.65 2.32
C ASN A 313 9.20 15.25 2.72
N ALA A 314 9.08 15.86 3.91
CA ALA A 314 7.86 16.54 4.35
C ALA A 314 7.51 17.74 3.48
N ALA A 315 8.50 18.55 3.08
CA ALA A 315 8.31 19.65 2.12
C ALA A 315 7.83 19.12 0.77
N ALA A 316 8.46 18.08 0.24
CA ALA A 316 8.01 17.44 -1.00
C ALA A 316 6.61 16.81 -0.88
N ALA A 317 6.20 16.37 0.33
CA ALA A 317 4.87 15.85 0.63
C ALA A 317 3.83 16.95 0.93
N GLU A 318 4.22 18.22 0.94
CA GLU A 318 3.38 19.39 1.28
C GLU A 318 2.82 19.33 2.72
N VAL A 319 3.65 18.90 3.68
CA VAL A 319 3.29 18.76 5.11
C VAL A 319 4.36 19.33 6.07
N GLU A 320 5.30 20.11 5.57
CA GLU A 320 6.39 20.71 6.35
C GLU A 320 5.90 21.60 7.51
N ASN A 321 4.77 22.27 7.32
CA ASN A 321 4.16 23.12 8.34
C ASN A 321 3.26 22.36 9.35
N ILE A 322 3.13 21.04 9.18
CA ILE A 322 2.25 20.19 10.02
C ILE A 322 3.07 19.40 11.02
N ILE A 323 4.31 19.01 10.63
CA ILE A 323 5.12 18.08 11.42
C ILE A 323 6.35 18.83 11.96
N PRO A 324 6.38 19.20 13.25
CA PRO A 324 7.63 19.63 13.88
C PRO A 324 8.59 18.44 14.02
N PHE A 325 9.76 18.56 13.37
CA PHE A 325 10.84 17.60 13.49
C PHE A 325 11.89 18.10 14.47
N SER A 326 12.42 17.22 15.35
CA SER A 326 13.46 17.57 16.30
C SER A 326 14.58 16.53 16.34
N VAL A 327 15.82 16.98 16.56
CA VAL A 327 16.95 16.10 16.86
C VAL A 327 16.89 15.79 18.34
N LEU A 328 16.40 14.58 18.70
CA LEU A 328 16.16 14.20 20.09
C LEU A 328 16.23 12.67 20.23
N ASP A 329 16.81 12.18 21.31
CA ASP A 329 16.74 10.76 21.65
C ASP A 329 15.30 10.36 22.01
N ALA A 330 14.90 9.15 21.61
CA ALA A 330 13.55 8.65 21.85
C ALA A 330 13.18 8.68 23.35
N GLN A 331 14.11 8.37 24.24
CA GLN A 331 13.88 8.32 25.68
C GLN A 331 13.68 9.71 26.31
N ASP A 332 14.13 10.77 25.63
CA ASP A 332 13.93 12.17 26.05
C ASP A 332 12.60 12.74 25.56
N THR A 333 11.90 12.04 24.67
CA THR A 333 10.59 12.50 24.19
C THR A 333 9.51 12.36 25.27
N ARG A 334 8.52 13.23 25.20
CA ARG A 334 7.37 13.24 26.12
C ARG A 334 6.06 13.33 25.34
N PRO A 335 4.98 12.73 25.84
CA PRO A 335 3.69 12.74 25.16
C PRO A 335 3.08 14.12 25.09
N ASN A 336 2.44 14.45 23.97
CA ASN A 336 1.67 15.67 23.76
C ASN A 336 0.18 15.43 24.12
N GLY A 337 -0.10 15.23 25.39
CA GLY A 337 -1.46 14.99 25.90
C GLY A 337 -1.61 13.69 26.68
N ALA A 338 -2.77 13.51 27.31
CA ALA A 338 -3.05 12.37 28.17
C ALA A 338 -3.23 11.04 27.41
N ASN A 339 -3.59 11.11 26.13
CA ASN A 339 -3.74 9.94 25.26
C ASN A 339 -3.31 10.29 23.82
N GLY A 340 -2.98 9.29 23.05
CA GLY A 340 -2.53 9.45 21.67
C GLY A 340 -2.03 8.13 21.07
N ILE A 341 -1.43 8.24 19.91
CA ILE A 341 -0.87 7.11 19.16
C ILE A 341 0.64 7.34 19.00
N LEU A 342 1.45 6.41 19.48
CA LEU A 342 2.87 6.35 19.19
C LEU A 342 3.10 5.24 18.16
N VAL A 343 3.67 5.57 17.01
CA VAL A 343 4.06 4.57 16.00
C VAL A 343 5.52 4.78 15.66
N ALA A 344 6.30 3.71 15.72
CA ALA A 344 7.72 3.79 15.47
C ALA A 344 8.26 2.55 14.76
N ASN A 345 9.33 2.77 14.01
CA ASN A 345 10.20 1.76 13.46
C ASN A 345 11.59 1.85 14.12
N PRO A 346 11.74 1.37 15.39
CA PRO A 346 13.02 1.45 16.10
C PRO A 346 14.08 0.62 15.36
N PRO A 347 15.37 0.91 15.55
CA PRO A 347 16.43 0.16 14.91
C PRO A 347 16.34 -1.34 15.27
N TYR A 348 16.58 -2.19 14.27
CA TYR A 348 16.71 -3.63 14.42
C TYR A 348 18.02 -4.07 13.78
N GLY A 349 18.87 -4.74 14.57
CA GLY A 349 20.21 -5.15 14.11
C GLY A 349 20.17 -6.29 13.10
N VAL A 350 21.06 -6.22 12.14
CA VAL A 350 21.31 -7.30 11.18
C VAL A 350 22.58 -8.05 11.56
N ARG A 351 23.48 -7.40 12.31
CA ARG A 351 24.75 -7.96 12.78
C ARG A 351 24.67 -8.34 14.26
N LEU A 352 25.43 -9.33 14.68
CA LEU A 352 25.41 -9.85 16.06
C LEU A 352 25.68 -8.76 17.13
N ALA A 353 26.67 -7.89 16.89
CA ALA A 353 26.98 -6.77 17.78
C ALA A 353 25.83 -5.75 17.90
N GLU A 354 25.14 -5.47 16.78
CA GLU A 354 23.96 -4.61 16.76
C GLU A 354 22.80 -5.22 17.55
N ILE A 355 22.58 -6.53 17.42
CA ILE A 355 21.55 -7.28 18.16
C ILE A 355 21.82 -7.19 19.67
N GLN A 356 23.08 -7.34 20.11
CA GLN A 356 23.44 -7.23 21.53
C GLN A 356 23.18 -5.81 22.07
N ALA A 357 23.55 -4.77 21.31
CA ALA A 357 23.28 -3.39 21.70
C ALA A 357 21.77 -3.11 21.80
N LEU A 358 20.96 -3.64 20.89
CA LEU A 358 19.51 -3.51 20.90
C LEU A 358 18.86 -4.26 22.06
N HIS A 359 19.37 -5.45 22.42
CA HIS A 359 18.90 -6.17 23.60
C HIS A 359 19.14 -5.40 24.91
N ALA A 360 20.17 -4.55 24.97
CA ALA A 360 20.40 -3.63 26.09
C ALA A 360 19.46 -2.41 26.06
N LEU A 361 19.07 -1.95 24.86
CA LEU A 361 18.18 -0.80 24.64
C LEU A 361 16.71 -1.15 24.94
N TYR A 362 16.22 -2.33 24.55
CA TYR A 362 14.81 -2.69 24.66
C TYR A 362 14.21 -2.59 26.09
N PRO A 363 14.91 -3.02 27.18
CA PRO A 363 14.42 -2.81 28.55
C PRO A 363 14.24 -1.33 28.89
N GLN A 364 15.13 -0.47 28.39
CA GLN A 364 15.07 0.98 28.63
C GLN A 364 13.86 1.59 27.89
N LEU A 365 13.65 1.23 26.64
CA LEU A 365 12.48 1.65 25.87
C LEU A 365 11.16 1.15 26.52
N GLY A 366 11.16 -0.07 27.05
CA GLY A 366 10.00 -0.60 27.77
C GLY A 366 9.70 0.18 29.05
N SER A 367 10.73 0.59 29.83
CA SER A 367 10.59 1.41 31.00
C SER A 367 10.11 2.83 30.69
N TRP A 368 10.70 3.45 29.65
CA TRP A 368 10.32 4.76 29.15
C TRP A 368 8.84 4.80 28.70
N LEU A 369 8.36 3.80 27.92
CA LEU A 369 6.96 3.72 27.53
C LEU A 369 6.01 3.61 28.70
N LYS A 370 6.34 2.79 29.71
CA LYS A 370 5.53 2.62 30.93
C LYS A 370 5.45 3.90 31.76
N GLN A 371 6.57 4.59 31.89
CA GLN A 371 6.69 5.77 32.71
C GLN A 371 6.00 6.99 32.13
N HIS A 372 6.12 7.17 30.81
CA HIS A 372 5.70 8.43 30.17
C HIS A 372 4.46 8.31 29.28
N TYR A 373 4.19 7.13 28.69
CA TYR A 373 3.12 6.95 27.71
C TYR A 373 1.93 6.16 28.25
N ALA A 374 1.64 6.30 29.56
CA ALA A 374 0.40 5.76 30.13
C ALA A 374 -0.81 6.40 29.42
N GLY A 375 -1.79 5.57 28.98
CA GLY A 375 -2.94 6.04 28.20
C GLY A 375 -2.74 6.08 26.68
N TRP A 376 -1.50 6.01 26.18
CA TRP A 376 -1.19 5.96 24.76
C TRP A 376 -1.26 4.54 24.20
N THR A 377 -1.57 4.44 22.91
CA THR A 377 -1.41 3.19 22.15
C THR A 377 -0.08 3.24 21.40
N ALA A 378 0.77 2.22 21.58
CA ALA A 378 2.03 2.11 20.88
C ALA A 378 1.96 1.02 19.79
N GLY A 379 2.34 1.37 18.56
CA GLY A 379 2.57 0.47 17.42
C GLY A 379 4.06 0.44 17.09
N LEU A 380 4.71 -0.71 17.23
CA LEU A 380 6.15 -0.85 16.98
C LEU A 380 6.38 -1.87 15.87
N LEU A 381 7.16 -1.51 14.88
CA LEU A 381 7.69 -2.44 13.88
C LEU A 381 8.96 -3.06 14.41
N SER A 382 9.11 -4.37 14.31
CA SER A 382 10.33 -5.06 14.74
C SER A 382 10.63 -6.25 13.85
N GLY A 383 11.90 -6.42 13.49
CA GLY A 383 12.44 -7.66 12.94
C GLY A 383 12.80 -8.70 14.01
N ASP A 384 12.74 -8.34 15.31
CA ASP A 384 13.09 -9.21 16.43
C ASP A 384 11.83 -9.63 17.22
N MET A 385 11.51 -10.90 17.17
CA MET A 385 10.37 -11.48 17.88
C MET A 385 10.56 -11.49 19.42
N ALA A 386 11.79 -11.33 19.93
CA ALA A 386 12.09 -11.25 21.37
C ALA A 386 11.83 -9.85 21.95
N MET A 387 11.75 -8.80 21.12
CA MET A 387 11.59 -7.41 21.54
C MET A 387 10.50 -7.20 22.60
N PRO A 388 9.27 -7.72 22.51
CA PRO A 388 8.24 -7.49 23.53
C PRO A 388 8.61 -8.06 24.89
N LYS A 389 9.25 -9.25 24.89
CA LYS A 389 9.70 -9.89 26.13
C LYS A 389 10.83 -9.09 26.79
N LEU A 390 11.78 -8.62 25.99
CA LEU A 390 12.89 -7.79 26.48
C LEU A 390 12.41 -6.43 26.99
N MET A 391 11.43 -5.80 26.36
CA MET A 391 10.76 -4.58 26.84
C MET A 391 9.88 -4.82 28.08
N ARG A 392 9.67 -6.07 28.48
CA ARG A 392 8.75 -6.47 29.57
C ARG A 392 7.34 -5.92 29.35
N LEU A 393 6.88 -5.93 28.09
CA LEU A 393 5.56 -5.50 27.68
C LEU A 393 4.80 -6.67 27.07
N LYS A 394 3.50 -6.74 27.37
CA LYS A 394 2.60 -7.73 26.77
C LYS A 394 1.88 -7.07 25.58
N PRO A 395 2.18 -7.46 24.33
CA PRO A 395 1.49 -6.90 23.20
C PRO A 395 0.02 -7.31 23.19
N LYS A 396 -0.87 -6.39 22.88
CA LYS A 396 -2.30 -6.66 22.69
C LYS A 396 -2.53 -7.50 21.43
N ARG A 397 -1.73 -7.26 20.39
CA ARG A 397 -1.81 -7.94 19.09
C ARG A 397 -0.40 -8.07 18.50
N LYS A 398 -0.11 -9.23 17.92
CA LYS A 398 1.08 -9.47 17.10
C LYS A 398 0.61 -9.75 15.68
N ILE A 399 1.26 -9.13 14.70
CA ILE A 399 0.97 -9.30 13.29
C ILE A 399 2.29 -9.71 12.62
N PRO A 400 2.34 -10.88 11.97
CA PRO A 400 3.56 -11.42 11.38
C PRO A 400 4.00 -10.67 10.11
#